data_6f6c18ffedc4cbff09f3ba5a1e346161
#
_entry.id   6f6c18ffedc4cbff09f3ba5a1e346161
#
_cell.length_a   1.000
_cell.length_b   1.000
_cell.length_c   1.000
_cell.angle_alpha   90.00
_cell.angle_beta   90.00
_cell.angle_gamma   90.00
#
_symmetry.space_group_name_H-M   'P 1'
#
loop_
_entity.id
_entity.type
_entity.pdbx_description
1 polymer ?
#
loop_
_entity_poly.entity_id
_entity_poly.type
_entity_poly.pdbx_seq_one_letter_code
_entity_poly.pdbx_strand_id
1 'polypeptide(L)'
;MMRTKEQYRYPTALTIAGSDSCGGAGIQADLKTFSALGVYGMSAITSITAQNTLGVRGIQPILPEILKGQIDAVFEDFTIDAVKTGMLYNKAAECYITNQPFKLWLQLLINIVRNGLLLIRL
;
A
#
# COMPACT_ATOMS: atom_id res chain seq x y z
N MET A 1 6.93 -15.32 16.65
CA MET A 1 5.80 -15.99 17.32
C MET A 1 5.11 -16.92 16.32
N MET A 2 5.20 -18.21 16.53
CA MET A 2 4.47 -19.18 15.70
C MET A 2 2.97 -19.06 15.99
N ARG A 3 2.18 -18.70 14.98
CA ARG A 3 0.71 -18.72 15.08
C ARG A 3 0.23 -20.14 14.79
N THR A 4 -0.42 -20.78 15.75
CA THR A 4 -1.11 -22.06 15.52
C THR A 4 -2.36 -21.84 14.68
N LYS A 5 -2.79 -22.84 13.92
CA LYS A 5 -3.99 -22.78 13.05
C LYS A 5 -5.29 -22.43 13.79
N GLU A 6 -5.30 -22.51 15.10
CA GLU A 6 -6.47 -22.27 15.96
C GLU A 6 -6.50 -20.87 16.57
N GLN A 7 -5.45 -20.07 16.42
CA GLN A 7 -5.45 -18.69 16.92
C GLN A 7 -6.22 -17.76 15.99
N TYR A 8 -7.16 -17.01 16.58
CA TYR A 8 -7.83 -15.92 15.87
C TYR A 8 -6.78 -14.96 15.31
N ARG A 9 -6.83 -14.74 14.01
CA ARG A 9 -5.94 -13.85 13.29
C ARG A 9 -6.75 -12.71 12.66
N TYR A 10 -6.36 -11.49 12.95
CA TYR A 10 -6.89 -10.35 12.21
C TYR A 10 -6.55 -10.48 10.73
N PRO A 11 -7.50 -10.20 9.82
CA PRO A 11 -7.14 -10.03 8.42
C PRO A 11 -6.14 -8.88 8.27
N THR A 12 -5.22 -9.00 7.33
CA THR A 12 -4.12 -8.06 7.11
C THR A 12 -4.21 -7.45 5.72
N ALA A 13 -3.92 -6.17 5.60
CA ALA A 13 -3.84 -5.49 4.31
C ALA A 13 -2.65 -4.54 4.26
N LEU A 14 -1.99 -4.51 3.12
CA LEU A 14 -0.91 -3.59 2.82
C LEU A 14 -1.42 -2.54 1.83
N THR A 15 -1.28 -1.26 2.14
CA THR A 15 -1.43 -0.18 1.17
C THR A 15 -0.07 0.29 0.68
N ILE A 16 0.08 0.42 -0.64
CA ILE A 16 1.28 0.97 -1.29
C ILE A 16 0.82 2.26 -2.00
N ALA A 17 1.09 3.40 -1.38
CA ALA A 17 0.56 4.68 -1.83
C ALA A 17 1.34 5.88 -1.28
N GLY A 18 1.01 7.05 -1.75
CA GLY A 18 1.50 8.30 -1.20
C GLY A 18 0.86 8.63 0.15
N SER A 19 1.53 9.51 0.90
CA SER A 19 1.05 10.06 2.15
C SER A 19 0.29 11.36 1.92
N ASP A 20 -0.88 11.53 2.53
CA ASP A 20 -1.63 12.77 2.59
C ASP A 20 -1.55 13.36 4.00
N SER A 21 -0.88 14.52 4.15
CA SER A 21 -0.71 15.18 5.45
C SER A 21 -2.04 15.57 6.13
N CYS A 22 -3.08 15.81 5.35
CA CYS A 22 -4.40 16.13 5.88
C CYS A 22 -5.24 14.90 6.24
N GLY A 23 -4.83 13.72 5.81
CA GLY A 23 -5.44 12.45 6.21
C GLY A 23 -6.69 12.04 5.46
N GLY A 24 -7.09 12.78 4.42
CA GLY A 24 -8.31 12.51 3.63
C GLY A 24 -8.09 11.57 2.44
N ALA A 25 -6.85 11.30 2.08
CA ALA A 25 -6.46 10.44 0.97
C ALA A 25 -5.20 9.62 1.32
N GLY A 26 -4.66 8.88 0.35
CA GLY A 26 -3.41 8.16 0.49
C GLY A 26 -3.44 7.10 1.59
N ILE A 27 -2.26 6.80 2.14
CA ILE A 27 -2.13 5.76 3.17
C ILE A 27 -2.95 6.07 4.42
N GLN A 28 -3.12 7.33 4.79
CA GLN A 28 -3.87 7.71 5.99
C GLN A 28 -5.36 7.37 5.86
N ALA A 29 -5.98 7.63 4.72
CA ALA A 29 -7.35 7.24 4.45
C ALA A 29 -7.50 5.72 4.41
N ASP A 30 -6.54 5.03 3.79
CA ASP A 30 -6.54 3.57 3.71
C ASP A 30 -6.44 2.92 5.09
N LEU A 31 -5.47 3.35 5.92
CA LEU A 31 -5.27 2.81 7.27
C LEU A 31 -6.49 3.07 8.18
N LYS A 32 -7.12 4.24 8.09
CA LYS A 32 -8.36 4.53 8.81
C LYS A 32 -9.48 3.58 8.40
N THR A 33 -9.62 3.34 7.10
CA THR A 33 -10.64 2.43 6.55
C THR A 33 -10.37 0.99 6.99
N PHE A 34 -9.12 0.52 6.91
CA PHE A 34 -8.75 -0.81 7.37
C PHE A 34 -9.09 -1.00 8.86
N SER A 35 -8.70 -0.04 9.69
CA SER A 35 -9.00 -0.08 11.14
C SER A 35 -10.50 -0.10 11.42
N ALA A 36 -11.29 0.71 10.72
CA ALA A 36 -12.74 0.75 10.87
C ALA A 36 -13.42 -0.58 10.50
N LEU A 37 -12.80 -1.36 9.61
CA LEU A 37 -13.28 -2.67 9.17
C LEU A 37 -12.67 -3.84 9.95
N GLY A 38 -11.91 -3.59 11.00
CA GLY A 38 -11.25 -4.63 11.79
C GLY A 38 -10.08 -5.32 11.08
N VAL A 39 -9.46 -4.64 10.12
CA VAL A 39 -8.31 -5.12 9.36
C VAL A 39 -7.04 -4.49 9.93
N TYR A 40 -6.01 -5.31 10.14
CA TYR A 40 -4.68 -4.81 10.50
C TYR A 40 -4.02 -4.20 9.24
N GLY A 41 -3.92 -2.88 9.22
CA GLY A 41 -3.38 -2.13 8.09
C GLY A 41 -1.89 -1.90 8.22
N MET A 42 -1.17 -2.15 7.12
CA MET A 42 0.25 -1.84 6.95
C MET A 42 0.42 -0.93 5.74
N SER A 43 1.55 -0.24 5.66
CA SER A 43 1.79 0.71 4.57
C SER A 43 3.22 0.66 4.04
N ALA A 44 3.36 0.86 2.73
CA ALA A 44 4.59 1.21 2.06
C ALA A 44 4.38 2.55 1.34
N ILE A 45 5.16 3.56 1.72
CA ILE A 45 4.96 4.94 1.27
C ILE A 45 5.77 5.18 0.00
N THR A 46 5.10 5.65 -1.05
CA THR A 46 5.72 5.98 -2.34
C THR A 46 6.19 7.43 -2.44
N SER A 47 5.52 8.33 -1.74
CA SER A 47 5.84 9.75 -1.67
C SER A 47 5.24 10.39 -0.43
N ILE A 48 5.89 11.43 0.07
CA ILE A 48 5.35 12.32 1.10
C ILE A 48 4.75 13.54 0.40
N THR A 49 3.57 13.97 0.80
CA THR A 49 2.96 15.19 0.28
C THR A 49 2.76 16.23 1.39
N ALA A 50 2.91 17.50 1.03
CA ALA A 50 2.36 18.62 1.78
C ALA A 50 1.01 18.95 1.16
N GLN A 51 -0.05 18.44 1.74
CA GLN A 51 -1.40 18.43 1.16
C GLN A 51 -2.46 18.79 2.20
N ASN A 52 -3.52 19.42 1.71
CA ASN A 52 -4.75 19.65 2.46
C ASN A 52 -5.96 19.55 1.53
N THR A 53 -7.16 19.87 2.02
CA THR A 53 -8.41 19.80 1.23
C THR A 53 -8.45 20.75 0.03
N LEU A 54 -7.55 21.73 -0.04
CA LEU A 54 -7.47 22.70 -1.13
C LEU A 54 -6.49 22.28 -2.23
N GLY A 55 -5.62 21.30 -1.95
CA GLY A 55 -4.68 20.79 -2.95
C GLY A 55 -3.33 20.35 -2.39
N VAL A 56 -2.47 19.93 -3.30
CA VAL A 56 -1.09 19.51 -3.04
C VAL A 56 -0.15 20.68 -3.23
N ARG A 57 0.65 21.02 -2.23
CA ARG A 57 1.63 22.12 -2.25
C ARG A 57 3.05 21.66 -2.56
N GLY A 58 3.35 20.39 -2.26
CA GLY A 58 4.66 19.81 -2.49
C GLY A 58 4.63 18.29 -2.42
N ILE A 59 5.54 17.66 -3.13
CA ILE A 59 5.68 16.21 -3.17
C ILE A 59 7.16 15.86 -3.04
N GLN A 60 7.46 14.95 -2.12
CA GLN A 60 8.79 14.34 -1.97
C GLN A 60 8.68 12.86 -2.30
N PRO A 61 9.21 12.39 -3.43
CA PRO A 61 9.27 10.96 -3.75
C PRO A 61 10.14 10.21 -2.73
N ILE A 62 9.75 8.99 -2.41
CA ILE A 62 10.60 8.07 -1.67
C ILE A 62 11.54 7.38 -2.67
N LEU A 63 12.81 7.21 -2.29
CA LEU A 63 13.79 6.50 -3.09
C LEU A 63 13.34 5.05 -3.34
N PRO A 64 13.50 4.51 -4.56
CA PRO A 64 13.05 3.16 -4.91
C PRO A 64 13.58 2.07 -3.98
N GLU A 65 14.84 2.18 -3.52
CA GLU A 65 15.44 1.24 -2.58
C GLU A 65 14.78 1.28 -1.19
N ILE A 66 14.31 2.44 -0.75
CA ILE A 66 13.57 2.57 0.51
C ILE A 66 12.15 2.01 0.36
N LEU A 67 11.50 2.27 -0.76
CA LEU A 67 10.19 1.65 -1.05
C LEU A 67 10.30 0.12 -1.08
N LYS A 68 11.35 -0.40 -1.75
CA LYS A 68 11.65 -1.83 -1.73
C LYS A 68 11.82 -2.35 -0.31
N GLY A 69 12.64 -1.69 0.50
CA GLY A 69 12.88 -2.07 1.89
C GLY A 69 11.61 -2.09 2.74
N GLN A 70 10.68 -1.14 2.55
CA GLN A 70 9.39 -1.13 3.24
C GLN A 70 8.54 -2.37 2.88
N ILE A 71 8.46 -2.70 1.60
CA ILE A 71 7.68 -3.83 1.11
C ILE A 71 8.29 -5.14 1.60
N ASP A 72 9.60 -5.31 1.45
CA ASP A 72 10.31 -6.51 1.90
C ASP A 72 10.13 -6.73 3.41
N ALA A 73 10.33 -5.71 4.24
CA ALA A 73 10.18 -5.80 5.68
C ALA A 73 8.78 -6.27 6.11
N VAL A 74 7.73 -5.81 5.42
CA VAL A 74 6.35 -6.23 5.71
C VAL A 74 6.11 -7.68 5.30
N PHE A 75 6.55 -8.08 4.10
CA PHE A 75 6.34 -9.44 3.60
C PHE A 75 7.20 -10.49 4.32
N GLU A 76 8.34 -10.11 4.87
CA GLU A 76 9.20 -11.02 5.65
C GLU A 76 8.59 -11.38 7.01
N ASP A 77 7.81 -10.49 7.61
CA ASP A 77 7.27 -10.65 8.96
C ASP A 77 5.78 -11.04 8.98
N PHE A 78 5.00 -10.57 8.01
CA PHE A 78 3.54 -10.74 7.98
C PHE A 78 3.06 -11.63 6.85
N THR A 79 2.01 -12.41 7.12
CA THR A 79 1.17 -12.95 6.06
C THR A 79 0.18 -11.87 5.63
N ILE A 80 0.22 -11.46 4.37
CA ILE A 80 -0.62 -10.41 3.81
C ILE A 80 -1.82 -11.03 3.10
N ASP A 81 -3.02 -10.66 3.52
CA ASP A 81 -4.27 -11.19 2.92
C ASP A 81 -4.73 -10.37 1.71
N ALA A 82 -4.40 -9.06 1.69
CA ALA A 82 -4.76 -8.17 0.59
C ALA A 82 -3.73 -7.06 0.41
N VAL A 83 -3.58 -6.61 -0.83
CA VAL A 83 -2.76 -5.44 -1.19
C VAL A 83 -3.63 -4.43 -1.92
N LYS A 84 -3.53 -3.16 -1.53
CA LYS A 84 -4.15 -2.03 -2.21
C LYS A 84 -3.06 -1.10 -2.72
N THR A 85 -3.13 -0.68 -3.96
CA THR A 85 -2.25 0.36 -4.49
C THR A 85 -2.99 1.68 -4.68
N GLY A 86 -2.30 2.78 -4.37
CA GLY A 86 -2.75 4.12 -4.69
C GLY A 86 -1.78 4.79 -5.67
N MET A 87 -1.44 6.06 -5.43
CA MET A 87 -0.49 6.79 -6.24
C MET A 87 0.92 6.20 -6.09
N LEU A 88 1.48 5.67 -7.17
CA LEU A 88 2.83 5.08 -7.18
C LEU A 88 3.93 6.10 -7.49
N TYR A 89 3.56 7.25 -7.99
CA TYR A 89 4.34 8.44 -8.28
C TYR A 89 5.28 8.32 -9.50
N ASN A 90 6.04 7.25 -9.65
CA ASN A 90 6.99 7.11 -10.75
C ASN A 90 7.09 5.68 -11.30
N LYS A 91 7.66 5.56 -12.51
CA LYS A 91 7.83 4.27 -13.19
C LYS A 91 8.74 3.28 -12.44
N ALA A 92 9.69 3.75 -11.66
CA ALA A 92 10.57 2.86 -10.89
C ALA A 92 9.78 2.14 -9.79
N ALA A 93 8.89 2.84 -9.09
CA ALA A 93 8.00 2.25 -8.12
C ALA A 93 7.01 1.26 -8.78
N GLU A 94 6.41 1.65 -9.91
CA GLU A 94 5.55 0.75 -10.69
C GLU A 94 6.30 -0.52 -11.11
N CYS A 95 7.49 -0.37 -11.68
CA CYS A 95 8.32 -1.49 -12.15
C CYS A 95 8.70 -2.42 -11.00
N TYR A 96 9.08 -1.87 -9.84
CA TYR A 96 9.41 -2.68 -8.68
C TYR A 96 8.21 -3.50 -8.20
N ILE A 97 7.05 -2.88 -8.07
CA ILE A 97 5.82 -3.53 -7.60
C ILE A 97 5.36 -4.61 -8.59
N THR A 98 5.45 -4.33 -9.90
CA THR A 98 5.06 -5.28 -10.94
C THR A 98 6.01 -6.47 -11.08
N ASN A 99 7.24 -6.38 -10.57
CA ASN A 99 8.22 -7.46 -10.61
C ASN A 99 8.21 -8.36 -9.36
N GLN A 100 7.30 -8.13 -8.41
CA GLN A 100 7.16 -8.99 -7.22
C GLN A 100 6.51 -10.36 -7.56
N PRO A 101 6.69 -11.40 -6.71
CA PRO A 101 6.12 -12.73 -6.96
C PRO A 101 4.59 -12.78 -7.07
N PHE A 102 3.88 -11.79 -6.53
CA PHE A 102 2.44 -11.60 -6.74
C PHE A 102 2.10 -10.91 -8.07
N LYS A 103 3.05 -10.86 -8.97
CA LYS A 103 3.11 -10.22 -10.29
C LYS A 103 1.92 -10.47 -11.22
N LEU A 104 1.41 -11.71 -11.26
CA LEU A 104 0.34 -12.06 -12.22
C LEU A 104 -0.97 -11.31 -11.95
N TRP A 105 -1.25 -11.00 -10.70
CA TRP A 105 -2.45 -10.30 -10.28
C TRP A 105 -2.30 -8.79 -10.38
N LEU A 106 -1.09 -8.27 -10.08
CA LEU A 106 -0.81 -6.83 -10.11
C LEU A 106 -0.78 -6.27 -11.54
N GLN A 107 -0.30 -7.04 -12.52
CA GLN A 107 -0.23 -6.60 -13.92
C GLN A 107 -1.64 -6.41 -14.53
N LEU A 108 -2.57 -7.29 -14.17
CA LEU A 108 -4.00 -7.13 -14.51
C LEU A 108 -4.58 -5.85 -13.86
N LEU A 109 -4.06 -5.44 -12.75
CA LEU A 109 -4.58 -4.42 -11.87
C LEU A 109 -4.05 -3.03 -12.15
N ILE A 110 -2.80 -2.86 -12.58
CA ILE A 110 -2.27 -1.58 -13.04
C ILE A 110 -3.07 -1.08 -14.27
N ASN A 111 -3.54 -2.00 -15.11
CA ASN A 111 -4.44 -1.65 -16.22
C ASN A 111 -5.85 -1.23 -15.76
N ILE A 112 -6.30 -1.67 -14.60
CA ILE A 112 -7.60 -1.31 -14.02
C ILE A 112 -7.50 -0.06 -13.14
N VAL A 113 -6.38 0.14 -12.43
CA VAL A 113 -6.12 1.27 -11.50
C VAL A 113 -5.99 2.62 -12.20
N ARG A 114 -5.76 2.67 -13.50
CA ARG A 114 -5.91 3.92 -14.26
C ARG A 114 -7.29 4.58 -14.11
N ASN A 115 -8.28 3.86 -13.58
CA ASN A 115 -9.67 4.31 -13.45
C ASN A 115 -10.31 4.16 -12.06
N GLY A 116 -9.58 3.88 -10.97
CA GLY A 116 -10.20 3.82 -9.63
C GLY A 116 -9.47 2.95 -8.60
N LEU A 117 -10.01 2.96 -7.39
CA LEU A 117 -9.54 2.21 -6.23
C LEU A 117 -9.65 0.69 -6.48
N LEU A 118 -8.58 -0.05 -6.25
CA LEU A 118 -8.60 -1.49 -6.34
C LEU A 118 -8.03 -2.16 -5.10
N LEU A 119 -8.82 -3.04 -4.52
CA LEU A 119 -8.42 -3.95 -3.45
C LEU A 119 -8.21 -5.35 -4.03
N ILE A 120 -7.03 -5.94 -3.80
CA ILE A 120 -6.72 -7.30 -4.22
C ILE A 120 -6.69 -8.20 -3.00
N ARG A 121 -7.45 -9.27 -3.05
CA ARG A 121 -7.32 -10.38 -2.13
C ARG A 121 -6.28 -11.36 -2.69
N LEU A 122 -5.23 -11.59 -1.93
CA LEU A 122 -4.20 -12.58 -2.22
C LEU A 122 -4.67 -13.99 -1.80
#